data_59915785982a27265f0314aa98337969
#
_entry.id   59915785982a27265f0314aa98337969
#
_cell.length_a   1.000
_cell.length_b   1.000
_cell.length_c   1.000
_cell.angle_alpha   90.00
_cell.angle_beta   90.00
_cell.angle_gamma   90.00
#
_symmetry.space_group_name_H-M   'P 1'
#
loop_
_entity.id
_entity.type
_entity.pdbx_description
1 polymer ?
#
loop_
_entity_poly.entity_id
_entity_poly.type
_entity_poly.pdbx_seq_one_letter_code
_entity_poly.pdbx_strand_id
1 'polypeptide(L)'
;MQIEYERGISNPGNLYRMKKLMARAEAGETLNIGFLGGSITQGCLASAPELCYAYRVFQWWEKTFPQAKFHYINAGIGGTTSHFGTARAESDLLSHRPDFVIIEFSVNDESTEFFRETYEG
;
A
#
# COMPACT_ATOMS: atom_id res chain seq x y z
N MET A 1 24.02 14.44 6.42
CA MET A 1 24.11 13.02 6.00
C MET A 1 23.48 12.89 4.62
N GLN A 2 24.25 12.45 3.63
CA GLN A 2 23.74 12.20 2.28
C GLN A 2 23.29 10.75 2.20
N ILE A 3 22.04 10.53 1.83
CA ILE A 3 21.49 9.17 1.68
C ILE A 3 21.81 8.69 0.26
N GLU A 4 22.55 7.58 0.16
CA GLU A 4 22.88 6.93 -1.11
C GLU A 4 21.78 5.94 -1.48
N TYR A 5 20.71 6.40 -2.08
CA TYR A 5 19.53 5.58 -2.43
C TYR A 5 19.88 4.38 -3.33
N GLU A 6 20.84 4.53 -4.23
CA GLU A 6 21.22 3.47 -5.16
C GLU A 6 21.77 2.22 -4.46
N ARG A 7 22.40 2.37 -3.29
CA ARG A 7 22.92 1.24 -2.51
C ARG A 7 21.83 0.40 -1.86
N GLY A 8 20.63 0.94 -1.72
CA GLY A 8 19.47 0.24 -1.18
C GLY A 8 18.69 -0.57 -2.21
N ILE A 9 18.99 -0.41 -3.50
CA ILE A 9 18.26 -1.07 -4.58
C ILE A 9 18.97 -2.36 -4.97
N SER A 10 18.42 -3.50 -4.56
CA SER A 10 18.90 -4.82 -4.97
C SER A 10 18.33 -5.26 -6.33
N ASN A 11 17.10 -4.91 -6.61
CA ASN A 11 16.42 -5.19 -7.87
C ASN A 11 15.33 -4.13 -8.13
N PRO A 12 15.40 -3.37 -9.23
CA PRO A 12 14.40 -2.34 -9.54
C PRO A 12 13.05 -2.92 -9.98
N GLY A 13 12.96 -4.22 -10.26
CA GLY A 13 11.74 -4.86 -10.75
C GLY A 13 11.30 -4.37 -12.13
N ASN A 14 10.07 -4.72 -12.52
CA ASN A 14 9.46 -4.25 -13.75
C ASN A 14 8.58 -3.02 -13.47
N LEU A 15 9.06 -1.85 -13.83
CA LEU A 15 8.39 -0.57 -13.57
C LEU A 15 7.31 -0.21 -14.61
N TYR A 16 7.03 -1.07 -15.60
CA TYR A 16 6.10 -0.74 -16.69
C TYR A 16 4.72 -0.31 -16.19
N ARG A 17 4.12 -1.10 -15.29
CA ARG A 17 2.77 -0.80 -14.74
C ARG A 17 2.78 0.48 -13.90
N MET A 18 3.85 0.70 -13.12
CA MET A 18 3.99 1.92 -12.32
C MET A 18 4.10 3.16 -13.20
N LYS A 19 4.94 3.11 -14.25
CA LYS A 19 5.07 4.22 -15.21
C LYS A 19 3.76 4.51 -15.93
N LYS A 20 3.00 3.47 -16.30
CA LYS A 20 1.68 3.63 -16.92
C LYS A 20 0.68 4.30 -15.97
N LEU A 21 0.69 3.91 -14.70
CA LEU A 21 -0.16 4.54 -13.68
C LEU A 21 0.21 6.02 -13.46
N MET A 22 1.50 6.34 -13.37
CA MET A 22 1.97 7.72 -13.25
C MET A 22 1.56 8.57 -14.46
N ALA A 23 1.62 8.02 -15.67
CA ALA A 23 1.15 8.71 -16.88
C ALA A 23 -0.36 9.02 -16.82
N ARG A 24 -1.18 8.12 -16.27
CA ARG A 24 -2.62 8.35 -16.04
C ARG A 24 -2.84 9.48 -15.02
N ALA A 25 -2.03 9.50 -13.95
CA ALA A 25 -2.07 10.58 -12.96
C ALA A 25 -1.65 11.93 -13.57
N GLU A 26 -0.60 11.96 -14.39
CA GLU A 26 -0.19 13.17 -15.13
C GLU A 26 -1.28 13.67 -16.10
N ALA A 27 -2.06 12.77 -16.67
CA ALA A 27 -3.20 13.10 -17.53
C ALA A 27 -4.42 13.62 -16.75
N GLY A 28 -4.38 13.65 -15.41
CA GLY A 28 -5.45 14.20 -14.58
C GLY A 28 -6.61 13.24 -14.33
N GLU A 29 -6.39 11.91 -14.48
CA GLU A 29 -7.42 10.92 -14.20
C GLU A 29 -7.75 10.83 -12.71
N THR A 30 -8.90 10.22 -12.39
CA THR A 30 -9.26 9.82 -11.02
C THR A 30 -8.74 8.43 -10.75
N LEU A 31 -7.91 8.27 -9.70
CA LEU A 31 -7.24 7.03 -9.33
C LEU A 31 -7.53 6.63 -7.88
N ASN A 32 -7.68 5.33 -7.66
CA ASN A 32 -7.95 4.76 -6.34
C ASN A 32 -6.66 4.14 -5.78
N ILE A 33 -6.24 4.61 -4.61
CA ILE A 33 -5.01 4.18 -3.93
C ILE A 33 -5.41 3.34 -2.72
N GLY A 34 -5.10 2.06 -2.76
CA GLY A 34 -5.52 1.08 -1.78
C GLY A 34 -4.39 0.55 -0.90
N PHE A 35 -4.75 0.19 0.32
CA PHE A 35 -3.83 -0.40 1.30
C PHE A 35 -4.53 -1.55 2.00
N LEU A 36 -3.89 -2.71 2.02
CA LEU A 36 -4.35 -3.91 2.73
C LEU A 36 -3.28 -4.33 3.72
N GLY A 37 -3.64 -4.53 4.97
CA GLY A 37 -2.63 -4.88 5.96
C GLY A 37 -3.15 -5.02 7.38
N GLY A 38 -2.20 -5.11 8.31
CA GLY A 38 -2.45 -5.22 9.74
C GLY A 38 -2.55 -3.86 10.45
N SER A 39 -2.13 -3.83 11.72
CA SER A 39 -2.18 -2.64 12.57
C SER A 39 -1.34 -1.47 12.06
N ILE A 40 -0.20 -1.74 11.45
CA ILE A 40 0.67 -0.70 10.89
C ILE A 40 -0.03 0.02 9.74
N THR A 41 -0.68 -0.74 8.86
CA THR A 41 -1.48 -0.19 7.75
C THR A 41 -2.70 0.57 8.25
N GLN A 42 -3.40 0.04 9.27
CA GLN A 42 -4.52 0.71 9.91
C GLN A 42 -4.12 2.06 10.51
N GLY A 43 -2.86 2.19 10.96
CA GLY A 43 -2.34 3.39 11.61
C GLY A 43 -2.39 3.33 13.13
N CYS A 44 -2.44 2.14 13.73
CA CYS A 44 -2.36 1.97 15.18
C CYS A 44 -1.10 2.63 15.75
N LEU A 45 -1.26 3.31 16.89
CA LEU A 45 -0.21 4.05 17.59
C LEU A 45 0.38 5.25 16.80
N ALA A 46 -0.12 5.57 15.64
CA ALA A 46 0.16 6.87 15.04
C ALA A 46 -0.53 7.96 15.89
N SER A 47 0.19 9.05 16.19
CA SER A 47 -0.34 10.15 17.00
C SER A 47 -1.50 10.91 16.32
N ALA A 48 -1.65 10.74 15.00
CA ALA A 48 -2.78 11.21 14.21
C ALA A 48 -2.94 10.30 12.99
N PRO A 49 -4.16 10.13 12.44
CA PRO A 49 -4.40 9.29 11.25
C PRO A 49 -3.52 9.65 10.06
N GLU A 50 -3.24 10.95 9.88
CA GLU A 50 -2.42 11.47 8.78
C GLU A 50 -0.93 11.13 8.91
N LEU A 51 -0.51 10.58 10.04
CA LEU A 51 0.89 10.23 10.31
C LEU A 51 1.21 8.77 10.06
N CYS A 52 0.21 7.91 9.78
CA CYS A 52 0.47 6.54 9.38
C CYS A 52 1.09 6.48 7.97
N TYR A 53 1.87 5.42 7.69
CA TYR A 53 2.57 5.32 6.42
C TYR A 53 1.62 5.31 5.21
N ALA A 54 0.48 4.63 5.33
CA ALA A 54 -0.50 4.51 4.26
C ALA A 54 -1.00 5.91 3.81
N TYR A 55 -1.37 6.75 4.77
CA TYR A 55 -1.78 8.11 4.45
C TYR A 55 -0.64 8.98 3.91
N ARG A 56 0.60 8.79 4.39
CA ARG A 56 1.78 9.48 3.87
C ARG A 56 2.06 9.13 2.41
N VAL A 57 1.92 7.86 2.03
CA VAL A 57 2.04 7.43 0.64
C VAL A 57 0.91 8.04 -0.20
N PHE A 58 -0.32 8.02 0.30
CA PHE A 58 -1.45 8.67 -0.37
C PHE A 58 -1.19 10.17 -0.61
N GLN A 59 -0.73 10.91 0.41
CA GLN A 59 -0.36 12.32 0.26
C GLN A 59 0.76 12.53 -0.76
N TRP A 60 1.69 11.58 -0.90
CA TRP A 60 2.74 11.66 -1.90
C TRP A 60 2.14 11.67 -3.32
N TRP A 61 1.14 10.82 -3.59
CA TRP A 61 0.41 10.83 -4.87
C TRP A 61 -0.26 12.17 -5.13
N GLU A 62 -0.98 12.70 -4.15
CA GLU A 62 -1.67 14.00 -4.29
C GLU A 62 -0.71 15.15 -4.57
N LYS A 63 0.43 15.17 -3.86
CA LYS A 63 1.44 16.23 -4.02
C LYS A 63 2.23 16.12 -5.32
N THR A 64 2.50 14.90 -5.76
CA THR A 64 3.28 14.65 -6.98
C THR A 64 2.46 14.90 -8.25
N PHE A 65 1.16 14.59 -8.21
CA PHE A 65 0.25 14.72 -9.34
C PHE A 65 -0.98 15.58 -8.98
N PRO A 66 -0.79 16.90 -8.76
CA PRO A 66 -1.86 17.77 -8.27
C PRO A 66 -3.03 17.94 -9.25
N GLN A 67 -2.86 17.59 -10.51
CA GLN A 67 -3.89 17.60 -11.56
C GLN A 67 -4.82 16.39 -11.50
N ALA A 68 -4.41 15.30 -10.86
CA ALA A 68 -5.23 14.09 -10.69
C ALA A 68 -6.11 14.16 -9.43
N LYS A 69 -7.15 13.33 -9.39
CA LYS A 69 -7.97 13.11 -8.20
C LYS A 69 -7.66 11.73 -7.64
N PHE A 70 -7.50 11.65 -6.33
CA PHE A 70 -7.18 10.39 -5.65
C PHE A 70 -8.22 10.06 -4.59
N HIS A 71 -8.57 8.78 -4.52
CA HIS A 71 -9.40 8.22 -3.45
C HIS A 71 -8.53 7.32 -2.57
N TYR A 72 -8.61 7.55 -1.26
CA TYR A 72 -7.89 6.78 -0.25
C TYR A 72 -8.73 5.61 0.24
N ILE A 73 -8.18 4.39 0.15
CA ILE A 73 -8.82 3.16 0.61
C ILE A 73 -7.87 2.49 1.59
N ASN A 74 -8.18 2.52 2.87
CA ASN A 74 -7.39 1.84 3.89
C ASN A 74 -8.16 0.64 4.44
N ALA A 75 -7.75 -0.57 4.02
CA ALA A 75 -8.26 -1.85 4.48
C ALA A 75 -7.34 -2.51 5.52
N GLY A 76 -6.67 -1.71 6.35
CA GLY A 76 -5.88 -2.19 7.48
C GLY A 76 -6.76 -2.58 8.67
N ILE A 77 -6.53 -3.78 9.24
CA ILE A 77 -7.19 -4.25 10.46
C ILE A 77 -6.12 -4.79 11.41
N GLY A 78 -6.04 -4.20 12.60
CA GLY A 78 -5.06 -4.58 13.62
C GLY A 78 -5.15 -6.05 14.04
N GLY A 79 -4.00 -6.67 14.28
CA GLY A 79 -3.91 -8.06 14.73
C GLY A 79 -4.20 -9.11 13.66
N THR A 80 -4.27 -8.74 12.39
CA THR A 80 -4.59 -9.67 11.30
C THR A 80 -3.35 -10.08 10.49
N THR A 81 -3.43 -11.26 9.87
CA THR A 81 -2.41 -11.83 9.00
C THR A 81 -2.83 -11.76 7.53
N SER A 82 -1.91 -12.06 6.60
CA SER A 82 -2.21 -12.14 5.17
C SER A 82 -3.27 -13.20 4.86
N HIS A 83 -3.32 -14.28 5.62
CA HIS A 83 -4.35 -15.31 5.49
C HIS A 83 -5.77 -14.74 5.64
N PHE A 84 -5.99 -13.95 6.69
CA PHE A 84 -7.26 -13.24 6.86
C PHE A 84 -7.44 -12.12 5.84
N GLY A 85 -6.33 -11.46 5.46
CA GLY A 85 -6.32 -10.46 4.39
C GLY A 85 -6.86 -11.00 3.07
N THR A 86 -6.42 -12.20 2.68
CA THR A 86 -6.90 -12.89 1.46
C THR A 86 -8.42 -13.10 1.49
N ALA A 87 -8.97 -13.56 2.61
CA ALA A 87 -10.41 -13.84 2.75
C ALA A 87 -11.29 -12.59 2.56
N ARG A 88 -10.78 -11.40 2.92
CA ARG A 88 -11.51 -10.13 2.86
C ARG A 88 -11.09 -9.19 1.73
N ALA A 89 -10.05 -9.56 0.97
CA ALA A 89 -9.48 -8.69 -0.06
C ALA A 89 -10.53 -8.21 -1.07
N GLU A 90 -11.43 -9.08 -1.50
CA GLU A 90 -12.49 -8.74 -2.45
C GLU A 90 -13.44 -7.67 -1.90
N SER A 91 -13.99 -7.89 -0.71
CA SER A 91 -14.97 -6.98 -0.09
C SER A 91 -14.36 -5.66 0.33
N ASP A 92 -13.17 -5.68 0.93
CA ASP A 92 -12.62 -4.52 1.62
C ASP A 92 -11.70 -3.67 0.73
N LEU A 93 -11.20 -4.23 -0.37
CA LEU A 93 -10.26 -3.55 -1.25
C LEU A 93 -10.65 -3.62 -2.73
N LEU A 94 -10.78 -4.82 -3.32
CA LEU A 94 -10.93 -4.97 -4.77
C LEU A 94 -12.27 -4.46 -5.29
N SER A 95 -13.34 -4.55 -4.49
CA SER A 95 -14.65 -3.97 -4.81
C SER A 95 -14.59 -2.45 -5.05
N HIS A 96 -13.60 -1.77 -4.48
CA HIS A 96 -13.33 -0.34 -4.68
C HIS A 96 -12.48 -0.06 -5.93
N ARG A 97 -12.12 -1.08 -6.71
CA ARG A 97 -11.34 -0.98 -7.96
C ARG A 97 -10.06 -0.16 -7.80
N PRO A 98 -9.13 -0.57 -6.93
CA PRO A 98 -7.89 0.16 -6.73
C PRO A 98 -7.02 0.12 -7.99
N ASP A 99 -6.40 1.25 -8.33
CA ASP A 99 -5.40 1.37 -9.40
C ASP A 99 -3.99 1.07 -8.90
N PHE A 100 -3.75 1.32 -7.61
CA PHE A 100 -2.51 1.04 -6.92
C PHE A 100 -2.79 0.45 -5.54
N VAL A 101 -2.04 -0.58 -5.16
CA VAL A 101 -2.19 -1.26 -3.87
C VAL A 101 -0.85 -1.49 -3.21
N ILE A 102 -0.79 -1.26 -1.90
CA ILE A 102 0.27 -1.76 -1.02
C ILE A 102 -0.33 -2.80 -0.08
N ILE A 103 0.30 -3.97 -0.01
CA ILE A 103 -0.05 -5.06 0.92
C ILE A 103 1.08 -5.19 1.93
N GLU A 104 0.74 -5.15 3.24
CA GLU A 104 1.72 -5.24 4.32
C GLU A 104 1.18 -6.05 5.50
N PHE A 105 1.74 -7.23 5.74
CA PHE A 105 1.42 -8.13 6.86
C PHE A 105 2.68 -8.70 7.54
N SER A 106 3.86 -8.25 7.17
CA SER A 106 5.14 -8.86 7.56
C SER A 106 5.30 -9.06 9.07
N VAL A 107 4.83 -8.10 9.86
CA VAL A 107 4.95 -8.16 11.33
C VAL A 107 4.10 -9.28 11.92
N ASN A 108 2.88 -9.47 11.44
CA ASN A 108 1.97 -10.48 11.99
C ASN A 108 2.21 -11.85 11.38
N ASP A 109 2.59 -11.93 10.11
CA ASP A 109 2.85 -13.20 9.42
C ASP A 109 4.09 -13.91 9.96
N GLU A 110 5.11 -13.16 10.43
CA GLU A 110 6.31 -13.73 11.07
C GLU A 110 5.97 -14.65 12.25
N SER A 111 4.87 -14.41 12.93
CA SER A 111 4.43 -15.20 14.07
C SER A 111 3.66 -16.47 13.69
N THR A 112 3.39 -16.72 12.42
CA THR A 112 2.67 -17.90 11.95
C THR A 112 3.63 -19.05 11.64
N GLU A 113 3.19 -20.31 11.84
CA GLU A 113 4.01 -21.50 11.64
C GLU A 113 4.49 -21.66 10.19
N PHE A 114 3.66 -21.25 9.23
CA PHE A 114 3.94 -21.33 7.79
C PHE A 114 3.87 -19.94 7.14
N PHE A 115 4.61 -18.98 7.71
CA PHE A 115 4.49 -17.59 7.31
C PHE A 115 4.84 -17.34 5.84
N ARG A 116 5.81 -18.09 5.30
CA ARG A 116 6.25 -17.92 3.90
C ARG A 116 5.13 -18.34 2.95
N GLU A 117 4.59 -19.53 3.12
CA GLU A 117 3.50 -20.06 2.31
C GLU A 117 2.23 -19.21 2.45
N THR A 118 1.97 -18.72 3.66
CA THR A 118 0.82 -17.83 3.94
C THR A 118 0.95 -16.51 3.20
N TYR A 119 2.15 -15.94 3.15
CA TYR A 119 2.39 -14.64 2.53
C TYR A 119 2.46 -14.71 0.99
N GLU A 120 2.99 -15.80 0.44
CA GLU A 120 3.12 -16.01 -1.00
C GLU A 120 1.83 -16.52 -1.66
N GLY A 121 0.88 -17.04 -0.87
CA GLY A 121 -0.45 -17.52 -1.33
C GLY A 121 -1.40 -16.40 -1.59
#